data_e1c15266a54b3525298f2fe01c49472b
#
_entry.id   e1c15266a54b3525298f2fe01c49472b
#
_cell.length_a   1.000
_cell.length_b   1.000
_cell.length_c   1.000
_cell.angle_alpha   90.00
_cell.angle_beta   90.00
_cell.angle_gamma   90.00
#
_symmetry.space_group_name_H-M   'P 1'
#
loop_
_entity.id
_entity.type
_entity.pdbx_description
1 polymer ?
#
loop_
_entity_poly.entity_id
_entity_poly.type
_entity_poly.pdbx_seq_one_letter_code
_entity_poly.pdbx_strand_id
1 'polypeptide(L)'
;MEKDINIEQYVDDAVTLLKRLIATPRVSRDETAAADIMEQTIRDYGYSPCRKGNNIWIMSEDWNDSLPTIMLNAHIDTVKPVSTWTRDPFTPTIEGDRLYGLGSNDCGGGLVSLLQVFRILTQKPLAERAGRGFNLIYLASCEEEVSGAGGIRSVLQQQPLPTLPVGEGDKSPSLNDNSEKVCSVIPSTSGRAGKDLIAIVGEPTGMQPAIAERGLMVIDGTAHGKSGHAARNEGVNAIYEALDDLLFIRDYKFEKVSDLLGPTKMQCTVVNSGTQHNVVPDECKFIIDVRTNEHYTNEEVFEFLQGKLKSEIKARSFHLHSSSIPADHPLIRRCVEMGMKPFGSPTLSDQALMRFPSFKLGPGESSRSHSADEFICISEIRDAIEKYLKLLA
;
A
#
# COMPACT_ATOMS: atom_id res chain seq x y z
N MET A 1 37.21 -15.00 -4.23
CA MET A 1 36.82 -14.72 -5.63
C MET A 1 35.30 -14.54 -5.60
N GLU A 2 34.82 -13.30 -5.53
CA GLU A 2 33.41 -13.01 -5.80
C GLU A 2 33.12 -13.55 -7.20
N LYS A 3 32.21 -14.52 -7.32
CA LYS A 3 31.63 -14.80 -8.62
C LYS A 3 30.86 -13.55 -9.01
N ASP A 4 31.32 -12.87 -10.08
CA ASP A 4 30.57 -11.74 -10.65
C ASP A 4 29.13 -12.20 -10.87
N ILE A 5 28.20 -11.56 -10.15
CA ILE A 5 26.78 -11.83 -10.30
C ILE A 5 26.39 -11.36 -11.70
N ASN A 6 25.96 -12.27 -12.56
CA ASN A 6 25.46 -11.92 -13.88
C ASN A 6 24.09 -11.23 -13.77
N ILE A 7 24.08 -9.93 -13.52
CA ILE A 7 22.86 -9.12 -13.37
C ILE A 7 21.93 -9.27 -14.60
N GLU A 8 22.49 -9.38 -15.81
CA GLU A 8 21.71 -9.50 -17.05
C GLU A 8 20.75 -10.69 -17.01
N GLN A 9 21.17 -11.84 -16.47
CA GLN A 9 20.29 -13.01 -16.35
C GLN A 9 19.08 -12.72 -15.44
N TYR A 10 19.26 -11.99 -14.37
CA TYR A 10 18.16 -11.63 -13.47
C TYR A 10 17.24 -10.57 -14.08
N VAL A 11 17.77 -9.67 -14.90
CA VAL A 11 16.96 -8.72 -15.68
C VAL A 11 16.11 -9.46 -16.71
N ASP A 12 16.68 -10.41 -17.43
CA ASP A 12 15.96 -11.24 -18.42
C ASP A 12 14.85 -12.07 -17.75
N ASP A 13 15.14 -12.66 -16.58
CA ASP A 13 14.15 -13.40 -15.78
C ASP A 13 13.02 -12.46 -15.31
N ALA A 14 13.35 -11.25 -14.85
CA ALA A 14 12.38 -10.23 -14.43
C ALA A 14 11.47 -9.82 -15.59
N VAL A 15 12.04 -9.49 -16.75
CA VAL A 15 11.29 -9.11 -17.96
C VAL A 15 10.41 -10.26 -18.45
N THR A 16 10.92 -11.49 -18.42
CA THR A 16 10.16 -12.69 -18.82
C THR A 16 8.95 -12.91 -17.91
N LEU A 17 9.13 -12.80 -16.59
CA LEU A 17 8.02 -12.89 -15.64
C LEU A 17 7.01 -11.76 -15.84
N LEU A 18 7.49 -10.52 -15.99
CA LEU A 18 6.61 -9.35 -16.19
C LEU A 18 5.76 -9.48 -17.47
N LYS A 19 6.33 -9.97 -18.56
CA LYS A 19 5.56 -10.25 -19.80
C LYS A 19 4.45 -11.27 -19.57
N ARG A 20 4.71 -12.34 -18.82
CA ARG A 20 3.69 -13.34 -18.45
C ARG A 20 2.57 -12.71 -17.62
N LEU A 21 2.91 -11.85 -16.66
CA LEU A 21 1.95 -11.15 -15.81
C LEU A 21 1.12 -10.15 -16.62
N ILE A 22 1.71 -9.38 -17.54
CA ILE A 22 0.97 -8.48 -18.42
C ILE A 22 -0.02 -9.26 -19.29
N ALA A 23 0.40 -10.41 -19.85
CA ALA A 23 -0.46 -11.23 -20.69
C ALA A 23 -1.61 -11.93 -19.93
N THR A 24 -1.64 -11.80 -18.60
CA THR A 24 -2.65 -12.41 -17.74
C THR A 24 -3.45 -11.28 -17.06
N PRO A 25 -4.73 -11.07 -17.43
CA PRO A 25 -5.57 -10.09 -16.75
C PRO A 25 -5.56 -10.31 -15.23
N ARG A 26 -5.34 -9.25 -14.47
CA ARG A 26 -5.13 -9.30 -13.01
C ARG A 26 -5.70 -8.08 -12.29
N VAL A 27 -6.90 -7.68 -12.73
CA VAL A 27 -7.62 -6.60 -12.05
C VAL A 27 -7.93 -7.01 -10.62
N SER A 28 -7.82 -6.06 -9.68
CA SER A 28 -8.07 -6.31 -8.25
C SER A 28 -9.30 -7.18 -8.01
N ARG A 29 -9.14 -8.23 -7.19
CA ARG A 29 -10.11 -9.31 -6.88
C ARG A 29 -10.27 -10.37 -7.97
N ASP A 30 -9.60 -10.25 -9.11
CA ASP A 30 -9.60 -11.24 -10.21
C ASP A 30 -8.15 -11.56 -10.64
N GLU A 31 -7.23 -11.59 -9.68
CA GLU A 31 -5.80 -11.79 -9.90
C GLU A 31 -5.30 -13.21 -9.62
N THR A 32 -6.21 -14.19 -9.47
CA THR A 32 -5.85 -15.57 -9.09
C THR A 32 -4.88 -16.21 -10.09
N ALA A 33 -5.10 -16.04 -11.39
CA ALA A 33 -4.21 -16.60 -12.41
C ALA A 33 -2.80 -15.98 -12.38
N ALA A 34 -2.69 -14.69 -12.09
CA ALA A 34 -1.40 -14.02 -11.91
C ALA A 34 -0.70 -14.48 -10.61
N ALA A 35 -1.46 -14.70 -9.54
CA ALA A 35 -0.95 -15.28 -8.31
C ALA A 35 -0.41 -16.71 -8.53
N ASP A 36 -1.10 -17.54 -9.32
CA ASP A 36 -0.63 -18.88 -9.71
C ASP A 36 0.69 -18.81 -10.48
N ILE A 37 0.83 -17.84 -11.40
CA ILE A 37 2.08 -17.61 -12.15
C ILE A 37 3.21 -17.22 -11.19
N MET A 38 2.95 -16.34 -10.24
CA MET A 38 3.93 -15.90 -9.23
C MET A 38 4.36 -17.08 -8.37
N GLU A 39 3.41 -17.84 -7.84
CA GLU A 39 3.69 -19.00 -7.00
C GLU A 39 4.52 -20.05 -7.74
N GLN A 40 4.13 -20.39 -8.98
CA GLN A 40 4.86 -21.37 -9.79
C GLN A 40 6.27 -20.86 -10.13
N THR A 41 6.42 -19.58 -10.50
CA THR A 41 7.75 -19.00 -10.81
C THR A 41 8.67 -19.04 -9.59
N ILE A 42 8.16 -18.75 -8.41
CA ILE A 42 8.92 -18.83 -7.14
C ILE A 42 9.35 -20.28 -6.87
N ARG A 43 8.48 -21.27 -7.12
CA ARG A 43 8.81 -22.70 -7.01
C ARG A 43 9.87 -23.12 -8.02
N ASP A 44 9.77 -22.66 -9.27
CA ASP A 44 10.75 -22.94 -10.33
C ASP A 44 12.15 -22.37 -9.98
N TYR A 45 12.20 -21.30 -9.21
CA TYR A 45 13.45 -20.75 -8.64
C TYR A 45 13.97 -21.52 -7.43
N GLY A 46 13.28 -22.58 -6.99
CA GLY A 46 13.71 -23.48 -5.92
C GLY A 46 13.27 -23.04 -4.51
N TYR A 47 12.35 -22.09 -4.40
CA TYR A 47 11.80 -21.66 -3.11
C TYR A 47 10.48 -22.35 -2.76
N SER A 48 10.12 -22.36 -1.48
CA SER A 48 8.84 -22.84 -0.97
C SER A 48 7.94 -21.65 -0.60
N PRO A 49 7.09 -21.16 -1.53
CA PRO A 49 6.22 -20.03 -1.23
C PRO A 49 5.09 -20.41 -0.29
N CYS A 50 4.72 -19.47 0.55
CA CYS A 50 3.47 -19.45 1.30
C CYS A 50 2.42 -18.67 0.53
N ARG A 51 1.15 -19.05 0.67
CA ARG A 51 0.02 -18.39 0.00
C ARG A 51 -1.17 -18.21 0.95
N LYS A 52 -1.80 -17.03 0.90
CA LYS A 52 -3.09 -16.78 1.53
C LYS A 52 -3.96 -15.94 0.60
N GLY A 53 -5.04 -16.53 0.07
CA GLY A 53 -5.77 -15.95 -1.05
C GLY A 53 -4.86 -15.80 -2.26
N ASN A 54 -4.72 -14.59 -2.76
CA ASN A 54 -3.80 -14.25 -3.85
C ASN A 54 -2.49 -13.58 -3.38
N ASN A 55 -2.29 -13.43 -2.08
CA ASN A 55 -1.00 -12.99 -1.53
C ASN A 55 -0.02 -14.16 -1.48
N ILE A 56 1.22 -13.93 -1.93
CA ILE A 56 2.29 -14.92 -1.98
C ILE A 56 3.54 -14.35 -1.34
N TRP A 57 4.17 -15.09 -0.44
CA TRP A 57 5.43 -14.67 0.17
C TRP A 57 6.42 -15.79 0.36
N ILE A 58 7.67 -15.41 0.45
CA ILE A 58 8.79 -16.28 0.82
C ILE A 58 9.65 -15.60 1.87
N MET A 59 10.28 -16.41 2.70
CA MET A 59 11.19 -15.97 3.74
C MET A 59 12.59 -16.54 3.47
N SER A 60 13.63 -15.83 3.87
CA SER A 60 14.98 -16.36 3.76
C SER A 60 15.16 -17.60 4.66
N GLU A 61 15.82 -18.65 4.15
CA GLU A 61 16.02 -19.93 4.86
C GLU A 61 16.96 -19.79 6.07
N ASP A 62 17.84 -18.78 6.05
CA ASP A 62 18.79 -18.44 7.11
C ASP A 62 18.17 -17.53 8.20
N TRP A 63 16.88 -17.70 8.45
CA TRP A 63 16.14 -16.89 9.42
C TRP A 63 16.74 -16.93 10.82
N ASN A 64 16.90 -15.77 11.44
CA ASN A 64 17.40 -15.60 12.79
C ASN A 64 16.55 -14.58 13.56
N ASP A 65 15.84 -15.02 14.59
CA ASP A 65 14.93 -14.18 15.38
C ASP A 65 15.62 -13.03 16.13
N SER A 66 16.94 -13.02 16.20
CA SER A 66 17.72 -11.93 16.81
C SER A 66 18.04 -10.79 15.85
N LEU A 67 17.80 -10.97 14.54
CA LEU A 67 18.10 -9.99 13.50
C LEU A 67 16.86 -9.17 13.11
N PRO A 68 17.03 -7.90 12.70
CA PRO A 68 15.97 -7.13 12.10
C PRO A 68 15.48 -7.80 10.81
N THR A 69 14.28 -7.45 10.37
CA THR A 69 13.67 -8.01 9.16
C THR A 69 13.38 -6.92 8.14
N ILE A 70 13.77 -7.14 6.90
CA ILE A 70 13.39 -6.30 5.76
C ILE A 70 12.38 -7.06 4.91
N MET A 71 11.21 -6.46 4.71
CA MET A 71 10.18 -6.95 3.82
C MET A 71 10.25 -6.19 2.50
N LEU A 72 10.37 -6.93 1.41
CA LEU A 72 10.32 -6.45 0.03
C LEU A 72 8.90 -6.72 -0.48
N ASN A 73 8.08 -5.69 -0.59
CA ASN A 73 6.66 -5.81 -0.95
C ASN A 73 6.38 -5.11 -2.27
N ALA A 74 5.54 -5.71 -3.10
CA ALA A 74 4.92 -5.07 -4.25
C ALA A 74 3.61 -5.79 -4.60
N HIS A 75 2.65 -5.09 -5.20
CA HIS A 75 1.35 -5.69 -5.50
C HIS A 75 1.31 -6.41 -6.86
N ILE A 76 0.44 -7.42 -6.97
CA ILE A 76 0.23 -8.20 -8.18
C ILE A 76 -0.87 -7.58 -9.05
N ASP A 77 -1.93 -7.06 -8.42
CA ASP A 77 -3.12 -6.58 -9.08
C ASP A 77 -2.92 -5.28 -9.88
N THR A 78 -3.90 -4.94 -10.68
CA THR A 78 -3.93 -3.71 -11.49
C THR A 78 -5.32 -3.09 -11.43
N VAL A 79 -5.42 -1.81 -11.79
CA VAL A 79 -6.69 -1.17 -12.17
C VAL A 79 -7.24 -1.77 -13.47
N LYS A 80 -8.49 -1.41 -13.81
CA LYS A 80 -9.03 -1.69 -15.15
C LYS A 80 -8.37 -0.79 -16.17
N PRO A 81 -8.12 -1.27 -17.42
CA PRO A 81 -7.58 -0.42 -18.46
C PRO A 81 -8.54 0.73 -18.78
N VAL A 82 -8.01 1.93 -18.95
CA VAL A 82 -8.79 3.10 -19.39
C VAL A 82 -9.13 3.00 -20.87
N SER A 83 -10.22 3.63 -21.29
CA SER A 83 -10.71 3.53 -22.67
C SER A 83 -9.82 4.18 -23.75
N THR A 84 -8.83 4.94 -23.34
CA THR A 84 -7.90 5.67 -24.22
C THR A 84 -6.65 4.88 -24.62
N TRP A 85 -6.53 3.60 -24.21
CA TRP A 85 -5.45 2.73 -24.68
C TRP A 85 -5.42 2.64 -26.20
N THR A 86 -4.26 2.85 -26.81
CA THR A 86 -4.05 2.70 -28.27
C THR A 86 -3.49 1.32 -28.62
N ARG A 87 -2.96 0.59 -27.61
CA ARG A 87 -2.44 -0.78 -27.68
C ARG A 87 -3.38 -1.72 -26.94
N ASP A 88 -3.24 -3.02 -27.19
CA ASP A 88 -3.88 -4.00 -26.32
C ASP A 88 -3.15 -4.02 -24.96
N PRO A 89 -3.82 -3.66 -23.84
CA PRO A 89 -3.20 -3.56 -22.52
C PRO A 89 -2.67 -4.90 -21.99
N PHE A 90 -3.13 -6.03 -22.55
CA PHE A 90 -2.75 -7.38 -22.14
C PHE A 90 -1.77 -8.05 -23.12
N THR A 91 -1.30 -7.35 -24.14
CA THR A 91 -0.28 -7.84 -25.06
C THR A 91 1.06 -7.16 -24.77
N PRO A 92 2.00 -7.82 -24.05
CA PRO A 92 3.30 -7.25 -23.72
C PRO A 92 4.11 -6.95 -24.97
N THR A 93 4.40 -5.70 -25.24
CA THR A 93 5.12 -5.25 -26.43
C THR A 93 6.40 -4.52 -26.06
N ILE A 94 7.53 -4.96 -26.62
CA ILE A 94 8.82 -4.27 -26.42
C ILE A 94 9.12 -3.40 -27.65
N GLU A 95 9.36 -2.11 -27.42
CA GLU A 95 9.83 -1.15 -28.41
C GLU A 95 11.05 -0.40 -27.86
N GLY A 96 12.20 -0.71 -28.39
CA GLY A 96 13.47 -0.22 -27.86
C GLY A 96 13.69 -0.70 -26.43
N ASP A 97 13.78 0.23 -25.50
CA ASP A 97 13.95 -0.05 -24.06
C ASP A 97 12.61 -0.18 -23.31
N ARG A 98 11.47 0.07 -23.96
CA ARG A 98 10.17 0.13 -23.31
C ARG A 98 9.40 -1.18 -23.43
N LEU A 99 8.95 -1.71 -22.31
CA LEU A 99 7.97 -2.81 -22.21
C LEU A 99 6.61 -2.21 -21.89
N TYR A 100 5.71 -2.22 -22.89
CA TYR A 100 4.34 -1.75 -22.76
C TYR A 100 3.41 -2.86 -22.25
N GLY A 101 2.41 -2.45 -21.45
CA GLY A 101 1.33 -3.29 -20.98
C GLY A 101 0.80 -2.81 -19.63
N LEU A 102 -0.46 -3.12 -19.34
CA LEU A 102 -1.12 -2.73 -18.09
C LEU A 102 -0.42 -3.34 -16.88
N GLY A 103 -0.08 -2.52 -15.90
CA GLY A 103 0.64 -2.91 -14.71
C GLY A 103 2.12 -3.23 -14.97
N SER A 104 2.69 -2.77 -16.10
CA SER A 104 4.13 -2.89 -16.33
C SER A 104 4.91 -1.97 -15.40
N ASN A 105 4.41 -0.76 -15.19
CA ASN A 105 4.98 0.27 -14.33
C ASN A 105 4.40 0.18 -12.90
N ASP A 106 3.10 0.03 -12.76
CA ASP A 106 2.36 0.04 -11.48
C ASP A 106 1.78 -1.36 -11.15
N CYS A 107 2.38 -2.13 -10.22
CA CYS A 107 3.78 -1.95 -9.83
C CYS A 107 4.63 -3.17 -10.26
N GLY A 108 4.35 -3.68 -11.50
CA GLY A 108 5.00 -4.88 -12.04
C GLY A 108 6.52 -4.77 -12.10
N GLY A 109 7.06 -3.60 -12.46
CA GLY A 109 8.50 -3.36 -12.43
C GLY A 109 9.11 -3.54 -11.04
N GLY A 110 8.46 -3.00 -10.01
CA GLY A 110 8.85 -3.19 -8.61
C GLY A 110 8.73 -4.65 -8.19
N LEU A 111 7.60 -5.29 -8.51
CA LEU A 111 7.30 -6.69 -8.19
C LEU A 111 8.40 -7.64 -8.68
N VAL A 112 8.75 -7.55 -9.96
CA VAL A 112 9.76 -8.45 -10.51
C VAL A 112 11.18 -8.09 -10.08
N SER A 113 11.51 -6.81 -9.93
CA SER A 113 12.84 -6.37 -9.48
C SER A 113 13.12 -6.84 -8.04
N LEU A 114 12.17 -6.65 -7.12
CA LEU A 114 12.32 -7.07 -5.72
C LEU A 114 12.42 -8.59 -5.58
N LEU A 115 11.72 -9.37 -6.43
CA LEU A 115 11.88 -10.82 -6.46
C LEU A 115 13.30 -11.23 -6.86
N GLN A 116 13.89 -10.58 -7.88
CA GLN A 116 15.27 -10.89 -8.28
C GLN A 116 16.28 -10.49 -7.20
N VAL A 117 16.06 -9.36 -6.53
CA VAL A 117 16.89 -8.93 -5.39
C VAL A 117 16.84 -9.96 -4.26
N PHE A 118 15.65 -10.43 -3.89
CA PHE A 118 15.49 -11.50 -2.92
C PHE A 118 16.30 -12.74 -3.33
N ARG A 119 16.18 -13.19 -4.60
CA ARG A 119 16.92 -14.33 -5.14
C ARG A 119 18.44 -14.13 -5.01
N ILE A 120 18.97 -13.01 -5.48
CA ILE A 120 20.41 -12.74 -5.45
C ILE A 120 20.94 -12.77 -4.03
N LEU A 121 20.24 -12.12 -3.09
CA LEU A 121 20.67 -12.04 -1.68
C LEU A 121 20.57 -13.37 -0.93
N THR A 122 19.65 -14.26 -1.33
CA THR A 122 19.43 -15.55 -0.67
C THR A 122 20.14 -16.73 -1.35
N GLN A 123 20.61 -16.60 -2.59
CA GLN A 123 21.39 -17.62 -3.28
C GLN A 123 22.88 -17.63 -2.89
N LYS A 124 23.36 -16.63 -2.19
CA LYS A 124 24.73 -16.61 -1.66
C LYS A 124 24.96 -17.79 -0.70
N PRO A 125 26.19 -18.35 -0.62
CA PRO A 125 26.51 -19.40 0.35
C PRO A 125 26.11 -19.01 1.77
N LEU A 126 25.71 -19.99 2.58
CA LEU A 126 25.20 -19.76 3.95
C LEU A 126 26.17 -18.95 4.82
N ALA A 127 27.47 -19.18 4.67
CA ALA A 127 28.51 -18.44 5.37
C ALA A 127 28.53 -16.94 5.00
N GLU A 128 28.22 -16.60 3.76
CA GLU A 128 28.13 -15.19 3.29
C GLU A 128 26.77 -14.57 3.68
N ARG A 129 25.70 -15.39 3.74
CA ARG A 129 24.38 -14.96 4.22
C ARG A 129 24.38 -14.65 5.72
N ALA A 130 25.11 -15.40 6.52
CA ALA A 130 25.21 -15.21 7.98
C ALA A 130 25.78 -13.82 8.36
N GLY A 131 26.53 -13.16 7.44
CA GLY A 131 27.05 -11.79 7.63
C GLY A 131 26.07 -10.70 7.19
N ARG A 132 24.92 -11.01 6.59
CA ARG A 132 23.97 -10.02 6.04
C ARG A 132 23.37 -9.09 7.11
N GLY A 133 23.23 -9.56 8.34
CA GLY A 133 22.77 -8.74 9.46
C GLY A 133 21.26 -8.48 9.53
N PHE A 134 20.43 -9.08 8.64
CA PHE A 134 18.96 -8.98 8.64
C PHE A 134 18.29 -10.18 7.96
N ASN A 135 17.06 -10.46 8.33
CA ASN A 135 16.19 -11.41 7.66
C ASN A 135 15.54 -10.76 6.42
N LEU A 136 15.18 -11.57 5.42
CA LEU A 136 14.45 -11.12 4.24
C LEU A 136 13.10 -11.81 4.12
N ILE A 137 12.09 -11.01 3.76
CA ILE A 137 10.79 -11.46 3.27
C ILE A 137 10.58 -10.83 1.90
N TYR A 138 10.14 -11.60 0.92
CA TYR A 138 9.52 -11.07 -0.30
C TYR A 138 8.02 -11.34 -0.23
N LEU A 139 7.20 -10.33 -0.47
CA LEU A 139 5.74 -10.41 -0.45
C LEU A 139 5.16 -9.79 -1.72
N ALA A 140 4.50 -10.63 -2.51
CA ALA A 140 3.63 -10.21 -3.60
C ALA A 140 2.20 -10.13 -3.06
N SER A 141 1.68 -8.93 -2.88
CA SER A 141 0.35 -8.65 -2.32
C SER A 141 -0.72 -8.56 -3.41
N CYS A 142 -1.98 -8.72 -3.03
CA CYS A 142 -3.13 -8.56 -3.92
C CYS A 142 -4.08 -7.47 -3.40
N GLU A 143 -5.09 -7.10 -4.21
CA GLU A 143 -6.13 -6.13 -3.88
C GLU A 143 -5.62 -4.75 -3.40
N GLU A 144 -4.39 -4.36 -3.77
CA GLU A 144 -3.81 -3.07 -3.36
C GLU A 144 -4.63 -1.90 -3.89
N GLU A 145 -4.93 -1.89 -5.20
CA GLU A 145 -5.60 -0.82 -5.94
C GLU A 145 -7.03 -0.49 -5.43
N VAL A 146 -7.58 -1.38 -4.62
CA VAL A 146 -8.88 -1.23 -3.97
C VAL A 146 -8.79 -1.27 -2.44
N SER A 147 -7.58 -1.31 -1.89
CA SER A 147 -7.30 -1.46 -0.44
C SER A 147 -8.17 -2.59 0.16
N GLY A 148 -8.21 -3.72 -0.53
CA GLY A 148 -9.14 -4.81 -0.27
C GLY A 148 -8.84 -5.59 1.02
N ALA A 149 -9.86 -6.21 1.58
CA ALA A 149 -9.72 -7.00 2.81
C ALA A 149 -8.91 -8.29 2.61
N GLY A 150 -8.88 -8.82 1.37
CA GLY A 150 -8.09 -9.99 0.98
C GLY A 150 -6.62 -9.68 0.70
N GLY A 151 -6.25 -8.40 0.59
CA GLY A 151 -4.90 -7.92 0.29
C GLY A 151 -3.90 -8.11 1.43
N ILE A 152 -2.86 -7.28 1.45
CA ILE A 152 -1.73 -7.36 2.41
C ILE A 152 -2.20 -7.42 3.86
N ARG A 153 -3.27 -6.71 4.21
CA ARG A 153 -3.86 -6.72 5.55
C ARG A 153 -4.22 -8.14 6.04
N SER A 154 -4.61 -9.02 5.13
CA SER A 154 -4.97 -10.40 5.46
C SER A 154 -3.78 -11.24 5.91
N VAL A 155 -2.57 -10.90 5.48
CA VAL A 155 -1.33 -11.65 5.78
C VAL A 155 -0.48 -11.01 6.87
N LEU A 156 -0.65 -9.70 7.12
CA LEU A 156 -0.05 -9.05 8.29
C LEU A 156 -0.87 -9.41 9.52
N GLN A 157 -0.23 -9.93 10.58
CA GLN A 157 -0.92 -10.10 11.87
C GLN A 157 -1.24 -8.70 12.40
N GLN A 158 -2.51 -8.32 12.40
CA GLN A 158 -2.97 -7.17 13.16
C GLN A 158 -3.08 -7.58 14.63
N GLN A 159 -2.45 -6.81 15.54
CA GLN A 159 -2.88 -6.87 16.94
C GLN A 159 -4.36 -6.47 16.97
N PRO A 160 -5.21 -7.18 17.75
CA PRO A 160 -6.53 -6.68 18.06
C PRO A 160 -6.34 -5.28 18.68
N LEU A 161 -7.13 -4.30 18.26
CA LEU A 161 -7.29 -3.06 19.00
C LEU A 161 -7.59 -3.42 20.46
N PRO A 162 -7.05 -2.69 21.48
CA PRO A 162 -7.42 -2.93 22.85
C PRO A 162 -8.95 -2.82 22.95
N THR A 163 -9.60 -3.95 23.05
CA THR A 163 -11.03 -4.02 23.39
C THR A 163 -11.17 -3.54 24.80
N LEU A 164 -12.06 -2.55 25.00
CA LEU A 164 -12.60 -2.27 26.34
C LEU A 164 -13.07 -3.57 26.98
N PRO A 165 -12.85 -3.80 28.28
CA PRO A 165 -13.04 -5.09 28.92
C PRO A 165 -14.49 -5.52 28.84
N VAL A 166 -14.79 -6.56 28.05
CA VAL A 166 -16.01 -7.34 28.16
C VAL A 166 -15.61 -8.72 28.69
N GLY A 167 -16.32 -9.12 29.75
CA GLY A 167 -16.07 -10.25 30.62
C GLY A 167 -15.70 -11.58 30.01
N GLU A 168 -15.06 -12.34 30.86
CA GLU A 168 -14.51 -13.68 30.76
C GLU A 168 -15.23 -14.70 29.87
N GLY A 169 -14.44 -15.45 29.13
CA GLY A 169 -14.73 -16.81 28.70
C GLY A 169 -14.56 -17.08 27.22
N ASP A 170 -13.36 -17.41 26.77
CA ASP A 170 -13.26 -18.55 25.86
C ASP A 170 -11.84 -19.17 25.82
N LYS A 171 -11.80 -20.49 25.76
CA LYS A 171 -10.60 -21.32 25.84
C LYS A 171 -9.97 -21.45 24.48
N SER A 172 -8.67 -21.17 24.40
CA SER A 172 -7.82 -21.40 23.23
C SER A 172 -7.74 -22.89 22.87
N PRO A 173 -7.79 -23.29 21.59
CA PRO A 173 -7.44 -24.64 21.16
C PRO A 173 -5.92 -24.83 21.16
N SER A 174 -5.46 -25.97 21.70
CA SER A 174 -4.08 -26.41 21.68
C SER A 174 -3.62 -26.81 20.29
N LEU A 175 -2.53 -26.21 19.81
CA LEU A 175 -1.84 -26.56 18.57
C LEU A 175 -0.94 -27.78 18.79
N ASN A 176 -1.28 -28.89 18.15
CA ASN A 176 -0.38 -30.02 17.91
C ASN A 176 -0.52 -30.44 16.47
N ASP A 177 0.38 -30.00 15.60
CA ASP A 177 0.91 -30.83 14.50
C ASP A 177 2.19 -30.21 13.91
N ASN A 178 3.21 -31.04 13.72
CA ASN A 178 4.60 -30.65 13.40
C ASN A 178 4.89 -30.53 11.89
N SER A 179 3.90 -30.59 11.00
CA SER A 179 4.07 -30.54 9.54
C SER A 179 3.64 -29.23 8.86
N GLU A 180 3.00 -28.28 9.58
CA GLU A 180 2.52 -27.00 9.05
C GLU A 180 3.36 -25.78 9.44
N LYS A 181 4.58 -25.98 9.91
CA LYS A 181 5.41 -24.91 10.54
C LYS A 181 5.96 -23.83 9.58
N VAL A 182 5.77 -23.93 8.27
CA VAL A 182 6.45 -23.03 7.31
C VAL A 182 5.56 -21.89 6.79
N CYS A 183 4.25 -22.01 6.87
CA CYS A 183 3.31 -21.00 6.34
C CYS A 183 2.51 -20.25 7.43
N SER A 184 3.07 -20.11 8.61
CA SER A 184 2.48 -19.19 9.60
C SER A 184 2.61 -17.75 9.13
N VAL A 185 1.56 -16.96 9.35
CA VAL A 185 1.42 -15.51 9.07
C VAL A 185 2.75 -14.77 9.24
N ILE A 186 3.02 -13.79 8.38
CA ILE A 186 4.21 -12.93 8.48
C ILE A 186 4.30 -12.40 9.92
N PRO A 187 5.46 -12.56 10.61
CA PRO A 187 5.59 -12.17 12.00
C PRO A 187 5.18 -10.72 12.22
N SER A 188 4.17 -10.50 13.05
CA SER A 188 3.72 -9.14 13.37
C SER A 188 4.56 -8.51 14.48
N THR A 189 4.34 -7.22 14.66
CA THR A 189 5.03 -6.33 15.60
C THR A 189 4.98 -6.73 17.11
N SER A 190 4.32 -7.83 17.48
CA SER A 190 4.16 -8.26 18.88
C SER A 190 5.15 -9.31 19.37
N GLY A 191 5.91 -9.95 18.48
CA GLY A 191 7.01 -10.85 18.84
C GLY A 191 8.38 -10.16 18.78
N ARG A 192 9.47 -10.83 19.20
CA ARG A 192 10.84 -10.30 19.07
C ARG A 192 11.19 -9.84 17.65
N ALA A 193 10.65 -10.50 16.62
CA ALA A 193 10.82 -10.14 15.21
C ALA A 193 10.09 -8.86 14.78
N GLY A 194 9.09 -8.38 15.53
CA GLY A 194 8.24 -7.26 15.13
C GLY A 194 8.79 -5.88 15.47
N LYS A 195 9.73 -5.76 16.39
CA LYS A 195 10.29 -4.45 16.77
C LYS A 195 11.20 -3.84 15.68
N ASP A 196 11.73 -4.69 14.80
CA ASP A 196 12.73 -4.32 13.81
C ASP A 196 12.30 -4.71 12.38
N LEU A 197 10.97 -4.80 12.13
CA LEU A 197 10.43 -5.02 10.79
C LEU A 197 10.32 -3.70 10.04
N ILE A 198 10.87 -3.66 8.83
CA ILE A 198 10.85 -2.51 7.92
C ILE A 198 10.40 -3.01 6.55
N ALA A 199 9.57 -2.23 5.84
CA ALA A 199 9.21 -2.56 4.48
C ALA A 199 9.80 -1.58 3.45
N ILE A 200 10.22 -2.16 2.33
CA ILE A 200 10.47 -1.46 1.07
C ILE A 200 9.34 -1.84 0.12
N VAL A 201 8.55 -0.87 -0.31
CA VAL A 201 7.41 -1.08 -1.20
C VAL A 201 7.76 -0.65 -2.62
N GLY A 202 7.63 -1.58 -3.56
CA GLY A 202 8.14 -1.46 -4.94
C GLY A 202 7.33 -0.56 -5.87
N GLU A 203 6.66 0.46 -5.34
CA GLU A 203 5.88 1.45 -6.09
C GLU A 203 6.75 2.30 -7.03
N PRO A 204 6.21 2.79 -8.16
CA PRO A 204 6.97 3.59 -9.13
C PRO A 204 7.33 4.97 -8.57
N THR A 205 8.57 5.15 -8.17
CA THR A 205 9.11 6.38 -7.56
C THR A 205 10.34 6.95 -8.30
N GLY A 206 10.70 6.40 -9.46
CA GLY A 206 11.95 6.73 -10.15
C GLY A 206 13.17 6.38 -9.32
N MET A 207 13.08 5.34 -8.48
CA MET A 207 14.12 4.98 -7.52
C MET A 207 14.52 6.12 -6.58
N GLN A 208 13.55 6.97 -6.20
CA GLN A 208 13.70 7.94 -5.11
C GLN A 208 12.90 7.47 -3.89
N PRO A 209 13.45 7.51 -2.66
CA PRO A 209 12.73 7.00 -1.49
C PRO A 209 11.60 7.94 -1.08
N ALA A 210 10.35 7.49 -1.20
CA ALA A 210 9.21 8.17 -0.62
C ALA A 210 9.09 7.74 0.85
N ILE A 211 9.56 8.58 1.76
CA ILE A 211 9.72 8.27 3.19
C ILE A 211 8.51 8.62 4.05
N ALA A 212 7.48 9.19 3.45
CA ALA A 212 6.17 9.42 4.06
C ALA A 212 5.08 9.37 2.99
N GLU A 213 3.89 8.88 3.35
CA GLU A 213 2.69 8.94 2.51
C GLU A 213 1.47 9.34 3.32
N ARG A 214 0.48 9.95 2.64
CA ARG A 214 -0.76 10.39 3.29
C ARG A 214 -1.66 9.21 3.61
N GLY A 215 -2.33 9.27 4.78
CA GLY A 215 -3.49 8.42 5.06
C GLY A 215 -4.73 8.86 4.30
N LEU A 216 -5.74 8.01 4.33
CA LEU A 216 -7.07 8.28 3.77
C LEU A 216 -8.16 7.86 4.74
N MET A 217 -9.09 8.76 4.99
CA MET A 217 -10.34 8.46 5.66
C MET A 217 -11.49 9.13 4.91
N VAL A 218 -12.51 8.35 4.58
CA VAL A 218 -13.76 8.85 3.99
C VAL A 218 -14.84 8.85 5.05
N ILE A 219 -15.49 10.00 5.22
CA ILE A 219 -16.53 10.21 6.23
C ILE A 219 -17.84 10.55 5.52
N ASP A 220 -18.89 9.80 5.85
CA ASP A 220 -20.27 10.13 5.48
C ASP A 220 -20.85 11.04 6.56
N GLY A 221 -21.40 12.19 6.15
CA GLY A 221 -22.06 13.16 7.02
C GLY A 221 -23.54 13.30 6.68
N THR A 222 -24.38 13.49 7.68
CA THR A 222 -25.82 13.72 7.51
C THR A 222 -26.28 14.82 8.46
N ALA A 223 -26.74 15.92 7.89
CA ALA A 223 -27.48 16.94 8.64
C ALA A 223 -28.97 16.64 8.56
N HIS A 224 -29.63 16.71 9.72
CA HIS A 224 -31.05 16.46 9.85
C HIS A 224 -31.85 17.77 9.99
N GLY A 225 -32.98 17.81 9.31
CA GLY A 225 -33.93 18.88 9.37
C GLY A 225 -35.34 18.36 9.61
N LYS A 226 -36.33 19.09 9.11
CA LYS A 226 -37.74 18.71 9.16
C LYS A 226 -38.43 19.19 7.90
N SER A 227 -39.07 18.31 7.17
CA SER A 227 -39.84 18.65 5.97
C SER A 227 -40.95 19.66 6.28
N GLY A 228 -41.23 20.52 5.32
CA GLY A 228 -42.31 21.51 5.38
C GLY A 228 -42.55 22.14 4.02
N HIS A 229 -43.62 22.92 3.88
CA HIS A 229 -43.93 23.65 2.67
C HIS A 229 -43.10 24.96 2.62
N ALA A 230 -42.24 25.14 1.61
CA ALA A 230 -41.31 26.26 1.50
C ALA A 230 -41.97 27.66 1.61
N ALA A 231 -43.26 27.77 1.21
CA ALA A 231 -44.00 29.06 1.28
C ALA A 231 -44.64 29.35 2.65
N ARG A 232 -44.54 28.42 3.63
CA ARG A 232 -45.27 28.55 4.91
C ARG A 232 -44.39 28.79 6.14
N ASN A 233 -43.11 28.99 5.99
CA ASN A 233 -42.14 29.08 7.09
C ASN A 233 -42.22 27.88 8.06
N GLU A 234 -42.54 26.71 7.54
CA GLU A 234 -42.65 25.43 8.26
C GLU A 234 -41.39 24.60 7.98
N GLY A 235 -41.02 23.75 8.96
CA GLY A 235 -39.89 22.85 8.83
C GLY A 235 -38.57 23.44 9.28
N VAL A 236 -37.50 22.62 9.16
CA VAL A 236 -36.10 22.96 9.41
C VAL A 236 -35.30 22.53 8.18
N ASN A 237 -34.66 23.47 7.54
CA ASN A 237 -33.96 23.17 6.28
C ASN A 237 -32.61 22.50 6.52
N ALA A 238 -32.49 21.21 6.21
CA ALA A 238 -31.29 20.42 6.41
C ALA A 238 -30.07 20.97 5.61
N ILE A 239 -30.28 21.69 4.50
CA ILE A 239 -29.19 22.35 3.79
C ILE A 239 -28.57 23.45 4.66
N TYR A 240 -29.40 24.21 5.37
CA TYR A 240 -28.92 25.29 6.24
C TYR A 240 -28.25 24.74 7.49
N GLU A 241 -28.76 23.62 8.02
CA GLU A 241 -28.11 22.92 9.13
C GLU A 241 -26.72 22.36 8.75
N ALA A 242 -26.54 21.88 7.52
CA ALA A 242 -25.26 21.42 7.01
C ALA A 242 -24.27 22.55 6.70
N LEU A 243 -24.76 23.78 6.43
CA LEU A 243 -23.93 24.85 5.89
C LEU A 243 -22.79 25.26 6.82
N ASP A 244 -23.04 25.36 8.13
CA ASP A 244 -22.02 25.69 9.12
C ASP A 244 -20.91 24.64 9.15
N ASP A 245 -21.27 23.35 9.06
CA ASP A 245 -20.33 22.24 9.03
C ASP A 245 -19.51 22.23 7.73
N LEU A 246 -20.15 22.48 6.58
CA LEU A 246 -19.45 22.58 5.29
C LEU A 246 -18.48 23.77 5.27
N LEU A 247 -18.84 24.90 5.86
CA LEU A 247 -17.94 26.05 6.02
C LEU A 247 -16.77 25.71 6.94
N PHE A 248 -17.03 25.05 8.07
CA PHE A 248 -15.97 24.57 8.95
C PHE A 248 -15.00 23.64 8.23
N ILE A 249 -15.52 22.62 7.49
CA ILE A 249 -14.70 21.69 6.70
C ILE A 249 -13.82 22.42 5.68
N ARG A 250 -14.34 23.43 5.01
CA ARG A 250 -13.59 24.25 4.05
C ARG A 250 -12.46 25.06 4.69
N ASP A 251 -12.73 25.67 5.84
CA ASP A 251 -11.90 26.74 6.38
C ASP A 251 -10.92 26.28 7.48
N TYR A 252 -11.22 25.16 8.14
CA TYR A 252 -10.37 24.65 9.21
C TYR A 252 -8.99 24.20 8.70
N LYS A 253 -7.93 24.57 9.43
CA LYS A 253 -6.55 24.17 9.15
C LYS A 253 -5.99 23.42 10.35
N PHE A 254 -5.51 22.21 10.12
CA PHE A 254 -4.85 21.41 11.13
C PHE A 254 -3.48 21.99 11.48
N GLU A 255 -3.16 22.04 12.80
CA GLU A 255 -1.97 22.73 13.31
C GLU A 255 -0.66 22.00 13.04
N LYS A 256 -0.65 20.66 13.17
CA LYS A 256 0.55 19.86 12.93
C LYS A 256 0.78 19.69 11.43
N VAL A 257 1.83 20.32 10.93
CA VAL A 257 2.20 20.34 9.53
C VAL A 257 3.44 19.47 9.33
N SER A 258 3.38 18.52 8.39
CA SER A 258 4.51 17.70 8.01
C SER A 258 5.46 18.47 7.08
N ASP A 259 6.75 18.33 7.29
CA ASP A 259 7.78 18.89 6.39
C ASP A 259 7.75 18.24 4.99
N LEU A 260 7.30 16.98 4.91
CA LEU A 260 7.25 16.20 3.66
C LEU A 260 5.88 16.23 2.99
N LEU A 261 4.81 16.12 3.78
CA LEU A 261 3.44 15.97 3.28
C LEU A 261 2.63 17.27 3.37
N GLY A 262 3.12 18.26 4.15
CA GLY A 262 2.33 19.46 4.47
C GLY A 262 1.20 19.18 5.45
N PRO A 263 0.16 20.05 5.52
CA PRO A 263 -0.94 19.89 6.47
C PRO A 263 -1.84 18.70 6.13
N THR A 264 -2.51 18.14 7.14
CA THR A 264 -3.69 17.27 6.92
C THR A 264 -4.72 18.03 6.11
N LYS A 265 -5.26 17.39 5.06
CA LYS A 265 -6.26 17.99 4.16
C LYS A 265 -7.64 17.40 4.42
N MET A 266 -8.64 18.24 4.30
CA MET A 266 -10.03 17.87 4.44
C MET A 266 -10.86 18.59 3.39
N GLN A 267 -11.68 17.85 2.65
CA GLN A 267 -12.54 18.41 1.60
C GLN A 267 -13.90 17.72 1.57
N CYS A 268 -14.97 18.51 1.49
CA CYS A 268 -16.27 17.99 1.13
C CYS A 268 -16.31 17.76 -0.39
N THR A 269 -16.53 16.53 -0.83
CA THR A 269 -16.46 16.13 -2.23
C THR A 269 -17.82 15.81 -2.86
N VAL A 270 -18.82 15.53 -2.02
CA VAL A 270 -20.20 15.24 -2.46
C VAL A 270 -21.17 15.91 -1.50
N VAL A 271 -22.22 16.54 -2.05
CA VAL A 271 -23.39 17.05 -1.27
C VAL A 271 -24.66 16.71 -2.03
N ASN A 272 -25.61 16.11 -1.34
CA ASN A 272 -26.93 15.76 -1.87
C ASN A 272 -28.04 16.15 -0.87
N SER A 273 -29.02 16.94 -1.33
CA SER A 273 -30.19 17.32 -0.52
C SER A 273 -31.33 17.80 -1.39
N GLY A 274 -32.56 17.65 -0.86
CA GLY A 274 -33.79 18.11 -1.52
C GLY A 274 -34.21 17.28 -2.72
N THR A 275 -35.52 17.34 -3.02
CA THR A 275 -36.11 16.61 -4.17
C THR A 275 -37.01 17.51 -5.04
N GLN A 276 -37.61 18.55 -4.43
CA GLN A 276 -38.54 19.45 -5.12
C GLN A 276 -38.34 20.89 -4.59
N HIS A 277 -38.55 21.88 -5.47
CA HIS A 277 -38.33 23.31 -5.17
C HIS A 277 -39.27 23.89 -4.08
N ASN A 278 -40.41 23.27 -3.82
CA ASN A 278 -41.44 23.73 -2.88
C ASN A 278 -41.47 22.92 -1.57
N VAL A 279 -40.49 22.02 -1.34
CA VAL A 279 -40.39 21.21 -0.13
C VAL A 279 -39.07 21.57 0.59
N VAL A 280 -39.19 21.94 1.88
CA VAL A 280 -38.03 22.11 2.75
C VAL A 280 -37.37 20.75 2.96
N PRO A 281 -36.08 20.56 2.63
CA PRO A 281 -35.43 19.26 2.80
C PRO A 281 -35.21 18.94 4.28
N ASP A 282 -35.47 17.69 4.64
CA ASP A 282 -35.29 17.15 5.98
C ASP A 282 -33.96 16.39 6.17
N GLU A 283 -33.20 16.18 5.08
CA GLU A 283 -31.91 15.53 5.13
C GLU A 283 -30.94 16.18 4.11
N CYS A 284 -29.69 16.42 4.55
CA CYS A 284 -28.59 16.81 3.69
C CYS A 284 -27.41 15.87 3.93
N LYS A 285 -27.06 15.06 2.94
CA LYS A 285 -25.92 14.11 2.97
C LYS A 285 -24.71 14.71 2.30
N PHE A 286 -23.56 14.51 2.91
CA PHE A 286 -22.29 14.93 2.33
C PHE A 286 -21.17 13.92 2.60
N ILE A 287 -20.11 13.96 1.78
CA ILE A 287 -18.95 13.10 1.94
C ILE A 287 -17.72 13.97 2.13
N ILE A 288 -16.91 13.62 3.12
CA ILE A 288 -15.63 14.28 3.41
C ILE A 288 -14.49 13.32 3.07
N ASP A 289 -13.58 13.75 2.17
CA ASP A 289 -12.27 13.14 1.93
C ASP A 289 -11.26 13.77 2.91
N VAL A 290 -10.64 12.95 3.75
CA VAL A 290 -9.62 13.36 4.72
C VAL A 290 -8.31 12.68 4.37
N ARG A 291 -7.24 13.49 4.24
CA ARG A 291 -5.87 13.04 3.96
C ARG A 291 -4.96 13.42 5.12
N THR A 292 -4.76 12.48 6.03
CA THR A 292 -3.91 12.69 7.21
C THR A 292 -2.42 12.70 6.83
N ASN A 293 -1.61 13.37 7.63
CA ASN A 293 -0.16 13.25 7.61
C ASN A 293 0.30 12.39 8.81
N GLU A 294 1.60 12.14 8.93
CA GLU A 294 2.19 11.29 9.96
C GLU A 294 2.03 11.80 11.41
N HIS A 295 1.53 13.01 11.58
CA HIS A 295 1.31 13.62 12.91
C HIS A 295 -0.10 13.43 13.46
N TYR A 296 -1.01 12.85 12.66
CA TYR A 296 -2.40 12.58 13.06
C TYR A 296 -2.81 11.18 12.64
N THR A 297 -3.44 10.46 13.56
CA THR A 297 -4.16 9.24 13.21
C THR A 297 -5.52 9.57 12.59
N ASN A 298 -6.09 8.65 11.83
CA ASN A 298 -7.45 8.82 11.30
C ASN A 298 -8.47 8.93 12.44
N GLU A 299 -8.27 8.15 13.51
CA GLU A 299 -9.09 8.14 14.72
C GLU A 299 -9.09 9.51 15.43
N GLU A 300 -7.91 10.09 15.67
CA GLU A 300 -7.80 11.43 16.29
C GLU A 300 -8.52 12.51 15.49
N VAL A 301 -8.38 12.49 14.16
CA VAL A 301 -9.06 13.45 13.28
C VAL A 301 -10.58 13.21 13.29
N PHE A 302 -11.05 11.98 13.30
CA PHE A 302 -12.46 11.66 13.36
C PHE A 302 -13.10 12.12 14.69
N GLU A 303 -12.47 11.82 15.83
CA GLU A 303 -12.93 12.24 17.16
C GLU A 303 -12.98 13.77 17.26
N PHE A 304 -11.97 14.45 16.72
CA PHE A 304 -11.97 15.92 16.65
C PHE A 304 -13.17 16.45 15.85
N LEU A 305 -13.42 15.89 14.66
CA LEU A 305 -14.54 16.30 13.80
C LEU A 305 -15.89 16.02 14.46
N GLN A 306 -16.04 14.86 15.12
CA GLN A 306 -17.24 14.49 15.84
C GLN A 306 -17.58 15.49 16.97
N GLY A 307 -16.56 16.06 17.59
CA GLY A 307 -16.74 17.12 18.61
C GLY A 307 -16.98 18.53 18.06
N LYS A 308 -16.80 18.76 16.74
CA LYS A 308 -16.92 20.07 16.09
C LYS A 308 -18.13 20.21 15.20
N LEU A 309 -18.49 19.16 14.47
CA LEU A 309 -19.61 19.17 13.54
C LEU A 309 -20.93 18.92 14.29
N LYS A 310 -21.99 19.59 13.85
CA LYS A 310 -23.35 19.38 14.36
C LYS A 310 -24.04 18.19 13.70
N SER A 311 -23.66 17.91 12.44
CA SER A 311 -24.17 16.77 11.66
C SER A 311 -23.70 15.45 12.26
N GLU A 312 -24.52 14.40 12.09
CA GLU A 312 -24.09 13.04 12.34
C GLU A 312 -23.03 12.64 11.34
N ILE A 313 -21.88 12.12 11.81
CA ILE A 313 -20.80 11.66 10.95
C ILE A 313 -20.41 10.21 11.23
N LYS A 314 -20.02 9.50 10.16
CA LYS A 314 -19.58 8.11 10.23
C LYS A 314 -18.38 7.89 9.32
N ALA A 315 -17.26 7.46 9.87
CA ALA A 315 -16.12 7.03 9.07
C ALA A 315 -16.40 5.66 8.42
N ARG A 316 -16.09 5.53 7.14
CA ARG A 316 -16.20 4.24 6.42
C ARG A 316 -15.15 3.26 6.89
N SER A 317 -13.94 3.75 7.20
CA SER A 317 -12.82 2.94 7.68
C SER A 317 -11.75 3.84 8.29
N PHE A 318 -10.98 3.30 9.26
CA PHE A 318 -9.80 3.94 9.83
C PHE A 318 -8.49 3.30 9.38
N HIS A 319 -8.54 2.25 8.55
CA HIS A 319 -7.40 1.36 8.32
C HIS A 319 -6.27 1.95 7.46
N LEU A 320 -6.57 2.95 6.63
CA LEU A 320 -5.60 3.54 5.71
C LEU A 320 -4.87 4.70 6.41
N HIS A 321 -3.82 4.36 7.18
CA HIS A 321 -3.06 5.35 7.94
C HIS A 321 -2.04 6.08 7.07
N SER A 322 -1.61 7.26 7.53
CA SER A 322 -0.35 7.82 7.06
C SER A 322 0.80 6.92 7.50
N SER A 323 1.72 6.63 6.61
CA SER A 323 2.91 5.84 6.88
C SER A 323 4.17 6.70 6.79
N SER A 324 5.21 6.32 7.52
CA SER A 324 6.50 7.01 7.44
C SER A 324 7.65 6.16 7.96
N ILE A 325 8.87 6.57 7.59
CA ILE A 325 10.11 6.10 8.17
C ILE A 325 10.96 7.32 8.55
N PRO A 326 11.67 7.33 9.70
CA PRO A 326 12.52 8.45 10.06
C PRO A 326 13.59 8.75 9.00
N ALA A 327 13.80 10.03 8.69
CA ALA A 327 14.78 10.46 7.69
C ALA A 327 16.22 10.08 8.09
N ASP A 328 16.50 9.90 9.38
CA ASP A 328 17.78 9.46 9.93
C ASP A 328 17.90 7.93 10.04
N HIS A 329 16.89 7.17 9.58
CA HIS A 329 16.97 5.72 9.55
C HIS A 329 18.16 5.23 8.69
N PRO A 330 18.92 4.19 9.09
CA PRO A 330 20.12 3.75 8.35
C PRO A 330 19.90 3.51 6.85
N LEU A 331 18.76 2.87 6.47
CA LEU A 331 18.44 2.66 5.05
C LEU A 331 18.22 3.98 4.31
N ILE A 332 17.58 4.96 4.92
CA ILE A 332 17.34 6.27 4.27
C ILE A 332 18.62 7.07 4.16
N ARG A 333 19.48 7.07 5.20
CA ARG A 333 20.83 7.67 5.09
C ARG A 333 21.61 7.05 3.94
N ARG A 334 21.59 5.73 3.80
CA ARG A 334 22.25 5.04 2.70
C ARG A 334 21.66 5.40 1.33
N CYS A 335 20.33 5.55 1.21
CA CYS A 335 19.74 6.10 -0.02
C CYS A 335 20.31 7.49 -0.35
N VAL A 336 20.43 8.38 0.64
CA VAL A 336 20.99 9.72 0.45
C VAL A 336 22.47 9.66 0.05
N GLU A 337 23.28 8.80 0.68
CA GLU A 337 24.68 8.55 0.32
C GLU A 337 24.83 8.03 -1.12
N MET A 338 23.85 7.28 -1.61
CA MET A 338 23.74 6.82 -3.01
C MET A 338 23.23 7.92 -3.97
N GLY A 339 23.01 9.14 -3.49
CA GLY A 339 22.55 10.29 -4.28
C GLY A 339 21.05 10.36 -4.50
N MET A 340 20.26 9.53 -3.82
CA MET A 340 18.79 9.58 -3.88
C MET A 340 18.24 10.72 -3.02
N LYS A 341 17.05 11.24 -3.38
CA LYS A 341 16.40 12.36 -2.70
C LYS A 341 15.11 11.90 -2.03
N PRO A 342 15.07 11.83 -0.69
CA PRO A 342 13.85 11.51 0.04
C PRO A 342 12.74 12.54 -0.23
N PHE A 343 11.49 12.05 -0.33
CA PHE A 343 10.31 12.90 -0.53
C PHE A 343 9.06 12.32 0.16
N GLY A 344 7.98 13.12 0.21
CA GLY A 344 6.67 12.71 0.67
C GLY A 344 5.75 12.36 -0.50
N SER A 345 5.16 11.16 -0.51
CA SER A 345 4.24 10.71 -1.55
C SER A 345 2.80 11.18 -1.28
N PRO A 346 2.10 11.77 -2.25
CA PRO A 346 0.68 12.11 -2.12
C PRO A 346 -0.24 10.91 -2.32
N THR A 347 0.26 9.80 -2.91
CA THR A 347 -0.51 8.60 -3.27
C THR A 347 -0.45 7.56 -2.16
N LEU A 348 -1.52 6.78 -2.01
CA LEU A 348 -1.62 5.63 -1.13
C LEU A 348 -0.91 4.41 -1.72
N SER A 349 -0.55 3.47 -0.85
CA SER A 349 -0.06 2.14 -1.20
C SER A 349 -0.34 1.15 -0.05
N ASP A 350 0.14 -0.07 -0.18
CA ASP A 350 0.12 -1.07 0.89
C ASP A 350 0.73 -0.58 2.21
N GLN A 351 1.59 0.46 2.16
CA GLN A 351 2.15 1.09 3.37
C GLN A 351 1.08 1.60 4.34
N ALA A 352 -0.06 2.08 3.82
CA ALA A 352 -1.16 2.57 4.63
C ALA A 352 -1.75 1.51 5.58
N LEU A 353 -1.49 0.23 5.29
CA LEU A 353 -1.93 -0.93 6.08
C LEU A 353 -0.81 -1.51 6.97
N MET A 354 0.40 -0.95 6.90
CA MET A 354 1.56 -1.35 7.71
C MET A 354 1.64 -0.51 8.98
N ARG A 355 1.82 -1.16 10.13
CA ARG A 355 1.96 -0.52 11.44
C ARG A 355 3.42 -0.43 11.90
N PHE A 356 4.35 -0.51 10.96
CA PHE A 356 5.79 -0.48 11.17
C PHE A 356 6.46 0.41 10.11
N PRO A 357 7.70 0.86 10.33
CA PRO A 357 8.39 1.74 9.39
C PRO A 357 8.45 1.17 7.98
N SER A 358 8.10 1.99 6.99
CA SER A 358 8.10 1.61 5.59
C SER A 358 8.34 2.82 4.69
N PHE A 359 8.85 2.57 3.49
CA PHE A 359 9.02 3.59 2.46
C PHE A 359 8.85 2.98 1.07
N LYS A 360 8.39 3.80 0.11
CA LYS A 360 8.34 3.39 -1.29
C LYS A 360 9.70 3.60 -1.94
N LEU A 361 10.08 2.63 -2.74
CA LEU A 361 11.26 2.72 -3.60
C LEU A 361 11.07 1.72 -4.72
N GLY A 362 10.93 2.17 -5.97
CA GLY A 362 10.76 1.26 -7.09
C GLY A 362 11.04 1.92 -8.44
N PRO A 363 11.29 1.10 -9.48
CA PRO A 363 11.50 1.56 -10.84
C PRO A 363 10.23 2.14 -11.44
N GLY A 364 10.39 2.90 -12.52
CA GLY A 364 9.27 3.56 -13.19
C GLY A 364 8.85 4.85 -12.54
N GLU A 365 7.87 5.51 -13.13
CA GLU A 365 7.41 6.84 -12.75
C GLU A 365 5.93 6.83 -12.40
N SER A 366 5.54 7.44 -11.28
CA SER A 366 4.13 7.52 -10.85
C SER A 366 3.22 8.20 -11.89
N SER A 367 3.77 9.05 -12.74
CA SER A 367 3.02 9.70 -13.83
C SER A 367 2.55 8.75 -14.93
N ARG A 368 3.10 7.53 -14.99
CA ARG A 368 2.70 6.48 -15.96
C ARG A 368 1.62 5.57 -15.40
N SER A 369 1.38 5.60 -14.08
CA SER A 369 0.35 4.78 -13.42
C SER A 369 -1.05 5.21 -13.86
N HIS A 370 -1.97 4.25 -13.99
CA HIS A 370 -3.38 4.45 -14.33
C HIS A 370 -3.60 5.20 -15.65
N SER A 371 -2.62 5.21 -16.55
CA SER A 371 -2.67 5.89 -17.85
C SER A 371 -2.74 4.89 -19.01
N ALA A 372 -3.20 5.37 -20.18
CA ALA A 372 -3.14 4.57 -21.39
C ALA A 372 -1.70 4.36 -21.85
N ASP A 373 -1.46 3.22 -22.50
CA ASP A 373 -0.16 2.84 -23.05
C ASP A 373 0.97 2.87 -21.99
N GLU A 374 0.62 2.43 -20.77
CA GLU A 374 1.54 2.27 -19.65
C GLU A 374 2.75 1.45 -20.08
N PHE A 375 3.93 1.86 -19.63
CA PHE A 375 5.20 1.18 -19.91
C PHE A 375 6.21 1.34 -18.78
N ILE A 376 7.16 0.40 -18.74
CA ILE A 376 8.39 0.51 -17.96
C ILE A 376 9.59 0.36 -18.89
N CYS A 377 10.72 1.04 -18.59
CA CYS A 377 11.97 0.78 -19.30
C CYS A 377 12.70 -0.44 -18.71
N ILE A 378 13.24 -1.30 -19.56
CA ILE A 378 14.03 -2.46 -19.12
C ILE A 378 15.27 -2.00 -18.37
N SER A 379 15.85 -0.88 -18.77
CA SER A 379 16.95 -0.22 -18.06
C SER A 379 16.56 0.25 -16.65
N GLU A 380 15.29 0.66 -16.41
CA GLU A 380 14.80 1.01 -15.07
C GLU A 380 14.74 -0.23 -14.15
N ILE A 381 14.35 -1.41 -14.68
CA ILE A 381 14.38 -2.68 -13.94
C ILE A 381 15.81 -3.04 -13.54
N ARG A 382 16.76 -2.93 -14.49
CA ARG A 382 18.19 -3.18 -14.23
C ARG A 382 18.74 -2.24 -13.14
N ASP A 383 18.55 -0.93 -13.32
CA ASP A 383 18.96 0.09 -12.38
C ASP A 383 18.39 -0.12 -10.97
N ALA A 384 17.13 -0.55 -10.89
CA ALA A 384 16.48 -0.88 -9.62
C ALA A 384 17.15 -2.07 -8.94
N ILE A 385 17.37 -3.18 -9.65
CA ILE A 385 18.05 -4.36 -9.09
C ILE A 385 19.43 -3.96 -8.55
N GLU A 386 20.23 -3.22 -9.33
CA GLU A 386 21.56 -2.78 -8.91
C GLU A 386 21.50 -1.85 -7.67
N LYS A 387 20.57 -0.90 -7.65
CA LYS A 387 20.40 0.03 -6.53
C LYS A 387 19.92 -0.67 -5.26
N TYR A 388 18.97 -1.60 -5.36
CA TYR A 388 18.55 -2.38 -4.21
C TYR A 388 19.68 -3.25 -3.65
N LEU A 389 20.49 -3.87 -4.52
CA LEU A 389 21.65 -4.64 -4.07
C LEU A 389 22.67 -3.76 -3.34
N LYS A 390 22.93 -2.55 -3.85
CA LYS A 390 23.81 -1.58 -3.16
C LYS A 390 23.21 -1.11 -1.85
N LEU A 391 21.90 -0.91 -1.78
CA LEU A 391 21.19 -0.49 -0.56
C LEU A 391 21.25 -1.56 0.53
N LEU A 392 21.16 -2.82 0.16
CA LEU A 392 21.03 -3.97 1.06
C LEU A 392 22.32 -4.79 1.25
N ALA A 393 23.43 -4.35 0.66
CA ALA A 393 24.74 -5.04 0.75
C ALA A 393 25.46 -4.85 2.10
#